data_125ee42b3a9eafab4a2020427a0a98d8
#
_entry.id   125ee42b3a9eafab4a2020427a0a98d8
#
_cell.length_a   1.000
_cell.length_b   1.000
_cell.length_c   1.000
_cell.angle_alpha   90.00
_cell.angle_beta   90.00
_cell.angle_gamma   90.00
#
_symmetry.space_group_name_H-M   'P 1'
#
loop_
_entity.id
_entity.type
_entity.pdbx_description
1 polymer ?
#
loop_
_entity_poly.entity_id
_entity_poly.type
_entity_poly.pdbx_seq_one_letter_code
_entity_poly.pdbx_strand_id
1 'polypeptide(L)'
;MSSKPHTGPLRAAVVSVGNELLFGETVDTNAAWLGRRLSSEGVTVVRRFTAPDDVEAIQECVTSAMRSAELVVITGGLGPTPDDVTRDAVATLFEIPE
;
A
#
# COMPACT_ATOMS: atom_id res chain seq x y z
N MET A 1 10.55 -21.25 -3.84
CA MET A 1 10.81 -19.86 -3.52
C MET A 1 12.22 -19.46 -3.92
N SER A 2 12.35 -18.34 -4.57
CA SER A 2 13.67 -17.90 -5.04
C SER A 2 14.50 -17.38 -3.87
N SER A 3 15.73 -17.86 -3.79
CA SER A 3 16.69 -17.36 -2.82
C SER A 3 17.73 -16.45 -3.47
N LYS A 4 17.53 -16.12 -4.72
CA LYS A 4 18.49 -15.26 -5.42
C LYS A 4 18.41 -13.85 -4.86
N PRO A 5 19.55 -13.21 -4.60
CA PRO A 5 19.53 -11.81 -4.21
C PRO A 5 18.97 -10.97 -5.36
N HIS A 6 18.30 -9.90 -4.99
CA HIS A 6 17.78 -8.97 -5.96
C HIS A 6 18.93 -8.17 -6.54
N THR A 7 19.11 -8.19 -7.84
CA THR A 7 20.26 -7.55 -8.49
C THR A 7 19.98 -6.18 -9.06
N GLY A 8 18.73 -5.76 -9.07
CA GLY A 8 18.34 -4.43 -9.56
C GLY A 8 17.74 -3.59 -8.44
N PRO A 9 17.24 -2.39 -8.76
CA PRO A 9 16.51 -1.59 -7.78
C PRO A 9 15.30 -2.36 -7.30
N LEU A 10 14.99 -2.23 -6.01
CA LEU A 10 13.75 -2.80 -5.48
C LEU A 10 12.57 -2.08 -6.12
N ARG A 11 11.50 -2.83 -6.35
CA ARG A 11 10.28 -2.27 -6.87
C ARG A 11 9.24 -2.22 -5.77
N ALA A 12 8.50 -1.13 -5.70
CA ALA A 12 7.47 -0.93 -4.69
C ALA A 12 6.13 -0.63 -5.34
N ALA A 13 5.08 -1.05 -4.67
CA ALA A 13 3.72 -0.63 -4.97
C ALA A 13 3.17 0.09 -3.77
N VAL A 14 2.46 1.19 -3.99
CA VAL A 14 1.89 1.99 -2.92
C VAL A 14 0.37 1.85 -2.97
N VAL A 15 -0.22 1.52 -1.84
CA VAL A 15 -1.67 1.45 -1.67
C VAL A 15 -2.08 2.58 -0.74
N SER A 16 -2.86 3.53 -1.27
CA SER A 16 -3.37 4.66 -0.50
C SER A 16 -4.83 4.39 -0.16
N VAL A 17 -5.17 4.47 1.12
CA VAL A 17 -6.52 4.16 1.60
C VAL A 17 -7.20 5.44 2.06
N GLY A 18 -8.39 5.69 1.56
CA GLY A 18 -9.17 6.84 1.96
C GLY A 18 -10.25 7.15 0.93
N ASN A 19 -11.50 7.30 1.39
CA ASN A 19 -12.60 7.64 0.50
C ASN A 19 -12.40 8.98 -0.19
N GLU A 20 -11.83 9.96 0.52
CA GLU A 20 -11.57 11.28 -0.02
C GLU A 20 -10.59 11.25 -1.20
N LEU A 21 -9.65 10.31 -1.18
CA LEU A 21 -8.69 10.16 -2.27
C LEU A 21 -9.36 9.59 -3.50
N LEU A 22 -10.25 8.61 -3.29
CA LEU A 22 -10.93 7.94 -4.38
C LEU A 22 -11.89 8.89 -5.11
N PHE A 23 -12.58 9.74 -4.36
CA PHE A 23 -13.54 10.67 -4.93
C PHE A 23 -12.93 12.00 -5.36
N GLY A 24 -11.61 12.14 -5.23
CA GLY A 24 -10.93 13.36 -5.66
C GLY A 24 -11.12 14.54 -4.75
N GLU A 25 -11.52 14.31 -3.50
CA GLU A 25 -11.72 15.38 -2.53
C GLU A 25 -10.41 15.96 -2.03
N THR A 26 -9.34 15.17 -2.07
CA THR A 26 -8.00 15.65 -1.75
C THR A 26 -7.00 15.04 -2.71
N VAL A 27 -5.84 15.68 -2.80
CA VAL A 27 -4.73 15.14 -3.58
C VAL A 27 -3.91 14.22 -2.69
N ASP A 28 -3.50 13.07 -3.22
CA ASP A 28 -2.69 12.13 -2.47
C ASP A 28 -1.22 12.59 -2.45
N THR A 29 -0.95 13.56 -1.60
CA THR A 29 0.40 14.11 -1.45
C THR A 29 1.33 13.12 -0.76
N ASN A 30 0.78 12.24 0.07
CA ASN A 30 1.59 11.22 0.75
C ASN A 30 2.19 10.23 -0.24
N ALA A 31 1.40 9.79 -1.22
CA ALA A 31 1.91 8.86 -2.22
C ALA A 31 3.01 9.51 -3.06
N ALA A 32 2.83 10.79 -3.41
CA ALA A 32 3.84 11.52 -4.17
C ALA A 32 5.13 11.67 -3.37
N TRP A 33 5.01 12.04 -2.10
CA TRP A 33 6.15 12.19 -1.22
C TRP A 33 6.90 10.86 -1.05
N LEU A 34 6.14 9.79 -0.81
CA LEU A 34 6.73 8.46 -0.68
C LEU A 34 7.46 8.03 -1.95
N GLY A 35 6.89 8.31 -3.10
CA GLY A 35 7.53 7.98 -4.37
C GLY A 35 8.91 8.62 -4.49
N ARG A 36 9.00 9.91 -4.14
CA ARG A 36 10.27 10.62 -4.17
C ARG A 36 11.25 10.07 -3.14
N ARG A 37 10.76 9.80 -1.92
CA ARG A 37 11.61 9.30 -0.84
C ARG A 37 12.15 7.91 -1.17
N LEU A 38 11.28 7.03 -1.64
CA LEU A 38 11.70 5.68 -2.01
C LEU A 38 12.68 5.71 -3.17
N SER A 39 12.43 6.57 -4.16
CA SER A 39 13.34 6.72 -5.29
C SER A 39 14.73 7.14 -4.83
N SER A 40 14.81 8.04 -3.86
CA SER A 40 16.11 8.49 -3.33
C SER A 40 16.86 7.38 -2.61
N GLU A 41 16.17 6.34 -2.18
CA GLU A 41 16.75 5.18 -1.50
C GLU A 41 16.97 4.00 -2.46
N GLY A 42 16.81 4.22 -3.76
CA GLY A 42 17.02 3.16 -4.75
C GLY A 42 15.80 2.24 -4.94
N VAL A 43 14.62 2.67 -4.48
CA VAL A 43 13.39 1.90 -4.63
C VAL A 43 12.51 2.58 -5.65
N THR A 44 12.11 1.85 -6.69
CA THR A 44 11.26 2.39 -7.76
C THR A 44 9.80 2.05 -7.49
N VAL A 45 8.95 3.06 -7.45
CA VAL A 45 7.50 2.85 -7.34
C VAL A 45 6.98 2.52 -8.73
N VAL A 46 6.52 1.29 -8.92
CA VAL A 46 6.06 0.81 -10.23
C VAL A 46 4.54 0.83 -10.35
N ARG A 47 3.82 0.80 -9.24
CA ARG A 47 2.35 0.81 -9.23
C ARG A 47 1.83 1.59 -8.05
N ARG A 48 0.70 2.24 -8.27
CA ARG A 48 0.00 2.96 -7.22
C ARG A 48 -1.47 2.58 -7.29
N PHE A 49 -2.04 2.31 -6.12
CA PHE A 49 -3.44 1.92 -5.99
C PHE A 49 -4.11 2.86 -5.00
N THR A 50 -5.36 3.15 -5.22
CA THR A 50 -6.18 3.90 -4.27
C THR A 50 -7.39 3.04 -3.90
N ALA A 51 -7.63 2.85 -2.62
CA ALA A 51 -8.73 2.05 -2.14
C ALA A 51 -9.62 2.87 -1.21
N PRO A 52 -10.93 2.65 -1.26
CA PRO A 52 -11.82 3.24 -0.25
C PRO A 52 -11.60 2.57 1.11
N ASP A 53 -12.20 3.14 2.15
CA ASP A 53 -12.17 2.58 3.50
C ASP A 53 -13.09 1.36 3.58
N ASP A 54 -12.67 0.28 2.96
CA ASP A 54 -13.42 -0.96 2.86
C ASP A 54 -12.45 -2.14 2.87
N VAL A 55 -12.71 -3.09 3.75
CA VAL A 55 -11.81 -4.23 3.96
C VAL A 55 -11.54 -4.99 2.66
N GLU A 56 -12.60 -5.34 1.94
CA GLU A 56 -12.42 -6.12 0.71
C GLU A 56 -11.67 -5.36 -0.36
N ALA A 57 -11.97 -4.07 -0.52
CA ALA A 57 -11.28 -3.24 -1.50
C ALA A 57 -9.80 -3.11 -1.18
N ILE A 58 -9.47 -2.92 0.09
CA ILE A 58 -8.08 -2.84 0.53
C ILE A 58 -7.37 -4.16 0.25
N GLN A 59 -8.01 -5.29 0.58
CA GLN A 59 -7.42 -6.60 0.34
C GLN A 59 -7.15 -6.86 -1.14
N GLU A 60 -8.08 -6.45 -2.01
CA GLU A 60 -7.87 -6.58 -3.45
C GLU A 60 -6.68 -5.76 -3.93
N CYS A 61 -6.57 -4.52 -3.45
CA CYS A 61 -5.46 -3.65 -3.81
C CYS A 61 -4.13 -4.20 -3.31
N VAL A 62 -4.10 -4.68 -2.07
CA VAL A 62 -2.87 -5.25 -1.49
C VAL A 62 -2.45 -6.50 -2.26
N THR A 63 -3.41 -7.36 -2.59
CA THR A 63 -3.12 -8.57 -3.36
C THR A 63 -2.54 -8.22 -4.73
N SER A 64 -3.13 -7.25 -5.41
CA SER A 64 -2.61 -6.79 -6.71
C SER A 64 -1.23 -6.17 -6.57
N ALA A 65 -1.02 -5.39 -5.50
CA ALA A 65 0.26 -4.77 -5.23
C ALA A 65 1.35 -5.82 -5.01
N MET A 66 1.03 -6.87 -4.27
CA MET A 66 1.98 -7.96 -3.99
C MET A 66 2.41 -8.70 -5.25
N ARG A 67 1.56 -8.72 -6.26
CA ARG A 67 1.90 -9.33 -7.55
C ARG A 67 2.75 -8.41 -8.42
N SER A 68 2.76 -7.12 -8.11
CA SER A 68 3.42 -6.11 -8.93
C SER A 68 4.84 -5.79 -8.47
N ALA A 69 5.13 -6.00 -7.20
CA ALA A 69 6.37 -5.49 -6.61
C ALA A 69 6.79 -6.32 -5.41
N GLU A 70 8.06 -6.19 -5.03
CA GLU A 70 8.62 -6.88 -3.87
C GLU A 70 8.26 -6.19 -2.57
N LEU A 71 8.00 -4.89 -2.62
CA LEU A 71 7.66 -4.09 -1.45
C LEU A 71 6.29 -3.46 -1.63
N VAL A 72 5.43 -3.58 -0.64
CA VAL A 72 4.13 -2.93 -0.64
C VAL A 72 4.08 -1.97 0.53
N VAL A 73 3.78 -0.71 0.23
CA VAL A 73 3.64 0.34 1.25
C VAL A 73 2.18 0.76 1.28
N ILE A 74 1.57 0.69 2.44
CA ILE A 74 0.16 1.04 2.62
C ILE A 74 0.08 2.30 3.47
N THR A 75 -0.65 3.30 3.01
CA THR A 75 -0.87 4.54 3.74
C THR A 75 -2.35 4.78 3.94
N GLY A 76 -2.70 5.44 5.04
CA GLY A 76 -4.09 5.77 5.35
C GLY A 76 -4.82 4.63 6.03
N GLY A 77 -6.03 4.89 6.49
CA GLY A 77 -6.84 3.90 7.16
C GLY A 77 -6.28 3.45 8.51
N LEU A 78 -5.31 4.18 9.03
CA LEU A 78 -4.66 3.88 10.30
C LEU A 78 -5.00 4.95 11.34
N GLY A 79 -6.24 5.36 11.37
CA GLY A 79 -6.69 6.40 12.26
C GLY A 79 -6.63 5.98 13.72
N PRO A 80 -6.80 6.96 14.64
CA PRO A 80 -6.78 6.67 16.07
C PRO A 80 -8.06 6.01 16.56
N THR A 81 -9.00 5.74 15.69
CA THR A 81 -10.27 5.12 16.07
C THR A 81 -10.12 3.62 16.21
N PRO A 82 -11.02 2.95 16.95
CA PRO A 82 -11.00 1.49 17.03
C PRO A 82 -11.19 0.81 15.69
N ASP A 83 -11.78 1.50 14.72
CA ASP A 83 -12.08 0.94 13.41
C ASP A 83 -10.92 1.16 12.45
N ASP A 84 -9.80 0.52 12.74
CA ASP A 84 -8.62 0.61 11.89
C ASP A 84 -8.80 -0.34 10.71
N VAL A 85 -9.40 0.17 9.64
CA VAL A 85 -9.81 -0.63 8.49
C VAL A 85 -8.60 -1.27 7.79
N THR A 86 -7.53 -0.52 7.67
CA THR A 86 -6.33 -1.02 7.00
C THR A 86 -5.70 -2.18 7.78
N ARG A 87 -5.58 -2.02 9.10
CA ARG A 87 -5.02 -3.08 9.93
C ARG A 87 -5.87 -4.33 9.86
N ASP A 88 -7.19 -4.18 9.98
CA ASP A 88 -8.10 -5.31 9.93
C ASP A 88 -8.02 -6.03 8.59
N ALA A 89 -7.98 -5.28 7.50
CA ALA A 89 -7.89 -5.85 6.16
C ALA A 89 -6.62 -6.68 5.99
N VAL A 90 -5.49 -6.14 6.42
CA VAL A 90 -4.20 -6.82 6.28
C VAL A 90 -4.12 -8.02 7.21
N ALA A 91 -4.56 -7.86 8.45
CA ALA A 91 -4.52 -8.96 9.42
C ALA A 91 -5.37 -10.13 8.93
N THR A 92 -6.56 -9.86 8.43
CA THR A 92 -7.44 -10.90 7.92
C THR A 92 -6.86 -11.57 6.67
N LEU A 93 -6.29 -10.78 5.76
CA LEU A 93 -5.73 -11.30 4.52
C LEU A 93 -4.59 -12.29 4.78
N PHE A 94 -3.77 -12.02 5.77
CA PHE A 94 -2.64 -12.88 6.09
C PHE A 94 -2.91 -13.76 7.31
N GLU A 95 -4.11 -13.71 7.87
CA GLU A 95 -4.48 -14.48 9.06
C GLU A 95 -3.55 -14.20 10.24
N ILE A 96 -3.18 -12.93 10.41
CA ILE A 96 -2.28 -12.49 11.47
C ILE A 96 -3.12 -12.04 12.67
N PRO A 97 -2.82 -12.55 13.88
CA PRO A 97 -3.51 -12.08 15.09
C PRO A 97 -3.23 -10.60 15.30
N GLU A 98 -4.28 -9.87 15.68
CA GLU A 98 -4.16 -8.44 15.95
C GLU A 98 -3.72 -8.15 17.37
#